data_ebfed34a04aeac2701756d561b04e969
#
_entry.id   ebfed34a04aeac2701756d561b04e969
#
_cell.length_a   1.000
_cell.length_b   1.000
_cell.length_c   1.000
_cell.angle_alpha   90.00
_cell.angle_beta   90.00
_cell.angle_gamma   90.00
#
_symmetry.space_group_name_H-M   'P 1'
#
loop_
_entity.id
_entity.type
_entity.pdbx_description
1 polymer ?
#
loop_
_entity_poly.entity_id
_entity_poly.type
_entity_poly.pdbx_seq_one_letter_code
_entity_poly.pdbx_strand_id
1 'polypeptide(L)'
;MTRYIVLGRFQPFHMGHEYLVKSAYEHVGDDDQLVIAIGSQQAGWEPTNPWTADERKAMIKAWSQSANIAVEIVGIDDINDPPNWVEHARKTHGDGILVTSDGPTAQLYRDAGYEV
;
A
#
# COMPACT_ATOMS: atom_id res chain seq x y z
N MET A 1 -5.25 9.19 -16.52
CA MET A 1 -4.64 8.07 -15.79
C MET A 1 -4.90 8.23 -14.30
N THR A 2 -5.36 7.18 -13.65
CA THR A 2 -5.63 7.17 -12.20
C THR A 2 -4.67 6.18 -11.53
N ARG A 3 -4.18 6.56 -10.35
CA ARG A 3 -3.39 5.66 -9.50
C ARG A 3 -4.30 5.15 -8.38
N TYR A 4 -4.40 3.85 -8.26
CA TYR A 4 -5.09 3.21 -7.15
C TYR A 4 -4.03 2.73 -6.17
N ILE A 5 -4.12 3.17 -4.93
CA ILE A 5 -3.08 2.97 -3.91
C ILE A 5 -3.60 2.06 -2.82
N VAL A 6 -2.95 0.92 -2.63
CA VAL A 6 -3.23 0.01 -1.51
C VAL A 6 -2.07 0.14 -0.54
N LEU A 7 -2.36 0.62 0.66
CA LEU A 7 -1.35 0.87 1.69
C LEU A 7 -1.47 -0.16 2.81
N GLY A 8 -0.36 -0.70 3.26
CA GLY A 8 -0.32 -1.60 4.40
C GLY A 8 1.10 -1.92 4.81
N ARG A 9 1.25 -2.56 5.97
CA ARG A 9 2.56 -3.06 6.42
C ARG A 9 2.92 -4.39 5.78
N PHE A 10 1.91 -5.23 5.54
CA PHE A 10 2.09 -6.57 4.96
C PHE A 10 3.07 -7.44 5.77
N GLN A 11 2.76 -7.62 7.05
CA GLN A 11 3.59 -8.37 8.00
C GLN A 11 2.91 -9.69 8.48
N PRO A 12 2.72 -10.71 7.62
CA PRO A 12 3.06 -10.78 6.19
C PRO A 12 1.91 -10.34 5.28
N PHE A 13 2.12 -10.41 3.97
CA PHE A 13 1.06 -10.29 2.98
C PHE A 13 0.16 -11.54 3.07
N HIS A 14 -1.15 -11.36 3.26
CA HIS A 14 -2.08 -12.47 3.50
C HIS A 14 -3.38 -12.33 2.70
N MET A 15 -4.31 -13.27 2.88
CA MET A 15 -5.56 -13.34 2.11
C MET A 15 -6.39 -12.06 2.17
N GLY A 16 -6.43 -11.39 3.33
CA GLY A 16 -7.13 -10.11 3.45
C GLY A 16 -6.54 -9.04 2.56
N HIS A 17 -5.22 -8.99 2.46
CA HIS A 17 -4.52 -8.09 1.56
C HIS A 17 -4.77 -8.46 0.09
N GLU A 18 -4.73 -9.75 -0.23
CA GLU A 18 -5.02 -10.23 -1.59
C GLU A 18 -6.41 -9.81 -2.03
N TYR A 19 -7.39 -9.94 -1.16
CA TYR A 19 -8.76 -9.52 -1.41
C TYR A 19 -8.83 -8.01 -1.71
N LEU A 20 -8.15 -7.21 -0.90
CA LEU A 20 -8.12 -5.75 -1.04
C LEU A 20 -7.49 -5.35 -2.37
N VAL A 21 -6.37 -5.97 -2.75
CA VAL A 21 -5.69 -5.69 -4.02
C VAL A 21 -6.57 -6.10 -5.20
N LYS A 22 -7.23 -7.25 -5.13
CA LYS A 22 -8.16 -7.70 -6.18
C LYS A 22 -9.33 -6.73 -6.32
N SER A 23 -9.88 -6.24 -5.21
CA SER A 23 -10.97 -5.26 -5.23
C SER A 23 -10.53 -3.96 -5.91
N ALA A 24 -9.32 -3.48 -5.61
CA ALA A 24 -8.77 -2.32 -6.27
C ALA A 24 -8.54 -2.56 -7.76
N TYR A 25 -8.04 -3.72 -8.11
CA TYR A 25 -7.74 -4.09 -9.50
C TYR A 25 -9.00 -4.09 -10.38
N GLU A 26 -10.15 -4.42 -9.83
CA GLU A 26 -11.43 -4.40 -10.57
C GLU A 26 -11.78 -3.00 -11.10
N HIS A 27 -11.24 -1.95 -10.48
CA HIS A 27 -11.46 -0.56 -10.88
C HIS A 27 -10.38 -0.02 -11.82
N VAL A 28 -9.29 -0.77 -12.00
CA VAL A 28 -8.14 -0.32 -12.80
C VAL A 28 -8.44 -0.50 -14.29
N GLY A 29 -8.39 0.61 -15.04
CA GLY A 29 -8.51 0.58 -16.51
C GLY A 29 -7.14 0.44 -17.18
N ASP A 30 -7.14 0.42 -18.50
CA ASP A 30 -5.92 0.18 -19.30
C ASP A 30 -4.83 1.24 -19.05
N ASP A 31 -5.24 2.48 -18.79
CA ASP A 31 -4.30 3.59 -18.58
C ASP A 31 -4.03 3.88 -17.10
N ASP A 32 -4.64 3.10 -16.20
CA ASP A 32 -4.51 3.32 -14.77
C ASP A 32 -3.36 2.49 -14.19
N GLN A 33 -2.91 2.87 -12.99
CA GLN A 33 -1.86 2.17 -12.27
C GLN A 33 -2.38 1.67 -10.92
N LEU A 34 -1.93 0.49 -10.53
CA LEU A 34 -2.17 -0.07 -9.21
C LEU A 34 -0.84 -0.06 -8.45
N VAL A 35 -0.83 0.66 -7.33
CA VAL A 35 0.36 0.84 -6.50
C VAL A 35 0.14 0.17 -5.16
N ILE A 36 1.07 -0.67 -4.75
CA ILE A 36 1.09 -1.24 -3.40
C ILE A 36 2.19 -0.54 -2.63
N ALA A 37 1.79 0.21 -1.60
CA ALA A 37 2.70 0.97 -0.76
C ALA A 37 2.93 0.21 0.55
N ILE A 38 4.17 -0.16 0.82
CA ILE A 38 4.57 -0.89 2.02
C ILE A 38 4.97 0.14 3.08
N GLY A 39 4.14 0.28 4.12
CA GLY A 39 4.45 1.14 5.26
C GLY A 39 5.50 0.53 6.16
N SER A 40 6.18 1.36 6.96
CA SER A 40 7.23 0.93 7.88
C SER A 40 8.28 0.05 7.20
N GLN A 41 8.77 0.50 6.03
CA GLN A 41 9.71 -0.31 5.25
C GLN A 41 11.03 -0.57 5.98
N GLN A 42 11.43 0.34 6.89
CA GLN A 42 12.66 0.17 7.67
C GLN A 42 12.56 -0.92 8.74
N ALA A 43 11.33 -1.33 9.11
CA ALA A 43 11.11 -2.34 10.14
C ALA A 43 11.37 -3.75 9.62
N GLY A 44 11.89 -4.61 10.47
CA GLY A 44 12.13 -6.01 10.18
C GLY A 44 12.81 -6.67 11.37
N TRP A 45 12.68 -7.99 11.46
CA TRP A 45 13.29 -8.78 12.55
C TRP A 45 12.83 -8.36 13.95
N GLU A 46 11.65 -7.75 14.06
CA GLU A 46 11.04 -7.33 15.31
C GLU A 46 9.81 -8.19 15.63
N PRO A 47 9.41 -8.34 16.91
CA PRO A 47 8.23 -9.15 17.26
C PRO A 47 6.94 -8.72 16.55
N THR A 48 6.74 -7.40 16.37
CA THR A 48 5.56 -6.85 15.70
C THR A 48 5.78 -6.62 14.20
N ASN A 49 7.04 -6.63 13.74
CA ASN A 49 7.41 -6.44 12.35
C ASN A 49 8.53 -7.43 11.97
N PRO A 50 8.23 -8.74 11.91
CA PRO A 50 9.25 -9.76 11.71
C PRO A 50 9.83 -9.80 10.28
N TRP A 51 9.10 -9.26 9.31
CA TRP A 51 9.50 -9.36 7.90
C TRP A 51 10.14 -8.06 7.41
N THR A 52 11.27 -8.17 6.71
CA THR A 52 11.92 -7.01 6.09
C THR A 52 11.11 -6.49 4.90
N ALA A 53 11.42 -5.29 4.44
CA ALA A 53 10.79 -4.72 3.24
C ALA A 53 11.02 -5.62 2.02
N ASP A 54 12.22 -6.14 1.85
CA ASP A 54 12.55 -7.01 0.72
C ASP A 54 11.75 -8.32 0.78
N GLU A 55 11.59 -8.89 1.96
CA GLU A 55 10.77 -10.10 2.15
C GLU A 55 9.30 -9.83 1.84
N ARG A 56 8.76 -8.72 2.35
CA ARG A 56 7.37 -8.32 2.09
C ARG A 56 7.14 -8.05 0.60
N LYS A 57 8.07 -7.34 -0.02
CA LYS A 57 8.02 -7.05 -1.46
C LYS A 57 8.05 -8.33 -2.29
N ALA A 58 8.90 -9.29 -1.92
CA ALA A 58 8.98 -10.57 -2.60
C ALA A 58 7.67 -11.37 -2.50
N MET A 59 7.02 -11.36 -1.34
CA MET A 59 5.72 -12.01 -1.14
C MET A 59 4.66 -11.41 -2.06
N ILE A 60 4.57 -10.09 -2.13
CA ILE A 60 3.60 -9.38 -2.96
C ILE A 60 3.88 -9.65 -4.44
N LYS A 61 5.13 -9.59 -4.84
CA LYS A 61 5.54 -9.81 -6.22
C LYS A 61 5.21 -11.23 -6.69
N ALA A 62 5.52 -12.23 -5.86
CA ALA A 62 5.21 -13.61 -6.18
C ALA A 62 3.71 -13.83 -6.35
N TRP A 63 2.91 -13.28 -5.44
CA TRP A 63 1.47 -13.39 -5.53
C TRP A 63 0.91 -12.67 -6.75
N SER A 64 1.35 -11.45 -7.03
CA SER A 64 0.84 -10.66 -8.16
C SER A 64 1.15 -11.34 -9.50
N GLN A 65 2.31 -11.95 -9.62
CA GLN A 65 2.67 -12.73 -10.81
C GLN A 65 1.76 -13.95 -10.96
N SER A 66 1.51 -14.66 -9.87
CA SER A 66 0.61 -15.82 -9.86
C SER A 66 -0.84 -15.44 -10.19
N ALA A 67 -1.29 -14.30 -9.72
CA ALA A 67 -2.64 -13.80 -9.98
C ALA A 67 -2.76 -13.06 -11.33
N ASN A 68 -1.64 -12.84 -12.02
CA ASN A 68 -1.57 -12.11 -13.27
C ASN A 68 -2.08 -10.66 -13.13
N ILE A 69 -1.67 -9.99 -12.07
CA ILE A 69 -2.02 -8.60 -11.76
C ILE A 69 -0.75 -7.75 -11.81
N ALA A 70 -0.74 -6.72 -12.65
CA ALA A 70 0.39 -5.81 -12.75
C ALA A 70 0.32 -4.77 -11.61
N VAL A 71 1.38 -4.69 -10.80
CA VAL A 71 1.46 -3.75 -9.68
C VAL A 71 2.80 -3.03 -9.66
N GLU A 72 2.80 -1.79 -9.16
CA GLU A 72 4.00 -1.08 -8.77
C GLU A 72 4.12 -1.19 -7.25
N ILE A 73 5.29 -1.55 -6.75
CA ILE A 73 5.52 -1.74 -5.31
C ILE A 73 6.50 -0.68 -4.83
N VAL A 74 6.10 0.09 -3.83
CA VAL A 74 6.93 1.14 -3.23
C VAL A 74 7.00 0.95 -1.73
N GLY A 75 8.10 1.40 -1.11
CA GLY A 75 8.28 1.33 0.35
C GLY A 75 8.29 2.72 0.96
N ILE A 76 7.71 2.86 2.14
CA ILE A 76 7.61 4.13 2.87
C ILE A 76 8.17 3.95 4.26
N ASP A 77 9.11 4.83 4.65
CA ASP A 77 9.63 4.87 6.01
C ASP A 77 8.61 5.48 6.95
N ASP A 78 8.64 5.03 8.19
CA ASP A 78 7.81 5.58 9.25
C ASP A 78 8.52 6.78 9.86
N ILE A 79 7.82 7.90 10.02
CA ILE A 79 8.41 9.12 10.56
C ILE A 79 7.91 9.47 11.97
N ASN A 80 7.07 8.64 12.57
CA ASN A 80 6.48 8.87 13.90
C ASN A 80 5.82 10.25 14.06
N ASP A 81 5.24 10.76 12.98
CA ASP A 81 4.60 12.08 12.95
C ASP A 81 3.25 11.97 12.22
N PRO A 82 2.21 11.46 12.90
CA PRO A 82 0.92 11.22 12.26
C PRO A 82 0.34 12.42 11.51
N PRO A 83 0.40 13.67 12.03
CA PRO A 83 -0.15 14.82 11.30
C PRO A 83 0.50 15.07 9.94
N ASN A 84 1.77 14.70 9.78
CA ASN A 84 2.52 14.93 8.54
C ASN A 84 2.76 13.66 7.74
N TRP A 85 2.23 12.53 8.20
CA TRP A 85 2.54 11.24 7.59
C TRP A 85 2.01 11.12 6.15
N VAL A 86 0.80 11.58 5.89
CA VAL A 86 0.21 11.49 4.55
C VAL A 86 1.03 12.28 3.53
N GLU A 87 1.48 13.47 3.88
CA GLU A 87 2.33 14.28 3.00
C GLU A 87 3.69 13.61 2.76
N HIS A 88 4.24 12.97 3.79
CA HIS A 88 5.46 12.17 3.67
C HIS A 88 5.24 11.00 2.70
N ALA A 89 4.15 10.27 2.87
CA ALA A 89 3.82 9.12 2.02
C ALA A 89 3.53 9.56 0.57
N ARG A 90 2.89 10.70 0.38
CA ARG A 90 2.56 11.26 -0.93
C ARG A 90 3.79 11.39 -1.83
N LYS A 91 4.93 11.73 -1.26
CA LYS A 91 6.19 11.88 -2.00
C LYS A 91 6.63 10.56 -2.65
N THR A 92 6.21 9.45 -2.10
CA THR A 92 6.57 8.11 -2.59
C THR A 92 5.48 7.51 -3.48
N HIS A 93 4.23 7.47 -3.02
CA HIS A 93 3.17 6.81 -3.79
C HIS A 93 2.41 7.76 -4.72
N GLY A 94 2.54 9.08 -4.54
CA GLY A 94 1.85 10.06 -5.37
C GLY A 94 0.39 10.27 -5.01
N ASP A 95 -0.29 11.07 -5.83
CA ASP A 95 -1.72 11.31 -5.70
C ASP A 95 -2.51 10.19 -6.36
N GLY A 96 -3.74 9.98 -5.91
CA GLY A 96 -4.61 8.97 -6.47
C GLY A 96 -5.78 8.65 -5.56
N ILE A 97 -6.32 7.45 -5.72
CA ILE A 97 -7.43 6.95 -4.92
C ILE A 97 -6.86 5.92 -3.94
N LEU A 98 -7.09 6.15 -2.65
CA LEU A 98 -6.69 5.18 -1.62
C LEU A 98 -7.75 4.09 -1.49
N VAL A 99 -7.32 2.84 -1.54
CA VAL A 99 -8.17 1.67 -1.30
C VAL A 99 -7.72 1.04 0.00
N THR A 100 -8.56 1.10 1.02
CA THR A 100 -8.24 0.57 2.35
C THR A 100 -9.49 0.08 3.05
N SER A 101 -9.31 -0.91 3.93
CA SER A 101 -10.35 -1.37 4.84
C SER A 101 -10.18 -0.81 6.26
N ASP A 102 -9.14 -0.01 6.50
CA ASP A 102 -8.84 0.57 7.81
C ASP A 102 -9.46 1.96 7.94
N GLY A 103 -10.45 2.10 8.85
CA GLY A 103 -11.17 3.35 9.05
C GLY A 103 -10.29 4.54 9.41
N PRO A 104 -9.40 4.43 10.41
CA PRO A 104 -8.50 5.52 10.77
C PRO A 104 -7.60 5.98 9.62
N THR A 105 -7.06 5.06 8.85
CA THR A 105 -6.25 5.39 7.67
C THR A 105 -7.09 6.10 6.61
N ALA A 106 -8.30 5.61 6.35
CA ALA A 106 -9.21 6.25 5.40
C ALA A 106 -9.50 7.69 5.79
N GLN A 107 -9.76 7.95 7.08
CA GLN A 107 -10.05 9.31 7.56
C GLN A 107 -8.85 10.22 7.44
N LEU A 108 -7.66 9.72 7.78
CA LEU A 108 -6.42 10.48 7.69
C LEU A 108 -6.17 10.94 6.24
N TYR A 109 -6.42 10.08 5.27
CA TYR A 109 -6.24 10.40 3.85
C TYR A 109 -7.33 11.35 3.33
N ARG A 110 -8.58 11.18 3.77
CA ARG A 110 -9.67 12.11 3.41
C ARG A 110 -9.37 13.51 3.91
N ASP A 111 -8.87 13.64 5.15
CA ASP A 111 -8.50 14.93 5.74
C ASP A 111 -7.37 15.59 4.96
N ALA A 112 -6.53 14.82 4.30
CA ALA A 112 -5.44 15.32 3.45
C ALA A 112 -5.88 15.58 1.99
N GLY A 113 -7.15 15.37 1.67
CA GLY A 113 -7.70 15.65 0.35
C GLY A 113 -7.72 14.49 -0.62
N TYR A 114 -7.44 13.27 -0.16
CA TYR A 114 -7.50 12.09 -1.01
C TYR A 114 -8.94 11.58 -1.17
N GLU A 115 -9.22 11.04 -2.34
CA GLU A 115 -10.40 10.20 -2.56
C GLU A 115 -10.10 8.80 -2.00
N VAL A 116 -11.06 8.21 -1.32
CA VAL A 116 -10.90 6.90 -0.67
C VAL A 116 -11.99 5.93 -1.10
#